data_ebf127c11f8dae3e07d8d5c0f22990de
#
_entry.id   ebf127c11f8dae3e07d8d5c0f22990de
#
_cell.length_a   1.000
_cell.length_b   1.000
_cell.length_c   1.000
_cell.angle_alpha   90.00
_cell.angle_beta   90.00
_cell.angle_gamma   90.00
#
_symmetry.space_group_name_H-M   'P 1'
#
loop_
_entity.id
_entity.type
_entity.pdbx_description
1 polymer ?
#
loop_
_entity_poly.entity_id
_entity_poly.type
_entity_poly.pdbx_seq_one_letter_code
_entity_poly.pdbx_strand_id
1 'polypeptide(L)'
;MPDTGKIDREFFASRIATRLGASREDVRKGPAHGVDFGVVDVGDRALAVATDPVSILPALGFERAGLFAVRIVLADVAVSGLAPSHLSISFSLPPAMTDEEFEAVWGAIDEECRDLGVSVVTGHTARYEGCSFPWVGAATAMAVGDHDEIVYPDGAQPGDHLLITKGPAVESTGLFASLFPEQIDLPAEILATAQERLGDVETTRDAMAAASAGNVSAMHDATEGGVLGALHEMAASAGVRIEVDSQAVPFQPAVRETCEALSMNPWRATTSGTLLIAVPPDDVDAVVDALESRGTPVGVAGRIEAGEGVVLDGEATDPPAGDASWPVYERLLDGA
;
A
#
# COMPACT_ATOMS: atom_id res chain seq x y z
N MET A 1 -6.04 13.46 22.25
CA MET A 1 -6.44 13.86 20.88
C MET A 1 -6.60 12.58 20.11
N PRO A 2 -7.40 12.48 19.06
CA PRO A 2 -7.38 11.30 18.19
C PRO A 2 -5.95 11.11 17.67
N ASP A 3 -5.52 9.86 17.52
CA ASP A 3 -4.21 9.55 16.98
C ASP A 3 -4.13 9.99 15.51
N THR A 4 -2.93 10.34 15.04
CA THR A 4 -2.66 10.66 13.64
C THR A 4 -2.64 9.36 12.83
N GLY A 5 -3.12 9.39 11.59
CA GLY A 5 -3.11 8.25 10.68
C GLY A 5 -4.49 7.65 10.39
N LYS A 6 -4.50 6.41 9.92
CA LYS A 6 -5.71 5.65 9.53
C LYS A 6 -6.64 5.49 10.74
N ILE A 7 -7.95 5.70 10.54
CA ILE A 7 -8.94 5.52 11.59
C ILE A 7 -9.09 4.04 11.96
N ASP A 8 -9.39 3.78 13.24
CA ASP A 8 -9.54 2.43 13.73
C ASP A 8 -10.83 1.73 13.24
N ARG A 9 -10.86 0.41 13.39
CA ARG A 9 -11.99 -0.43 12.99
C ARG A 9 -13.30 -0.05 13.69
N GLU A 10 -13.25 0.37 14.96
CA GLU A 10 -14.47 0.72 15.73
C GLU A 10 -15.06 2.02 15.21
N PHE A 11 -14.24 3.02 14.93
CA PHE A 11 -14.67 4.28 14.32
C PHE A 11 -15.31 4.02 12.95
N PHE A 12 -14.63 3.24 12.08
CA PHE A 12 -15.19 2.89 10.77
C PHE A 12 -16.56 2.19 10.92
N ALA A 13 -16.64 1.14 11.73
CA ALA A 13 -17.87 0.36 11.91
C ALA A 13 -19.02 1.19 12.48
N SER A 14 -18.74 2.08 13.45
CA SER A 14 -19.77 2.85 14.13
C SER A 14 -20.19 4.14 13.41
N ARG A 15 -19.29 4.76 12.63
CA ARG A 15 -19.51 6.09 12.06
C ARG A 15 -19.69 6.10 10.55
N ILE A 16 -19.00 5.19 9.83
CA ILE A 16 -18.99 5.16 8.35
C ILE A 16 -19.84 4.02 7.82
N ALA A 17 -19.56 2.78 8.21
CA ALA A 17 -20.18 1.58 7.64
C ALA A 17 -21.72 1.54 7.73
N THR A 18 -22.29 2.27 8.68
CA THR A 18 -23.75 2.39 8.85
C THR A 18 -24.40 3.44 7.96
N ARG A 19 -23.65 4.19 7.13
CA ARG A 19 -24.11 5.36 6.38
C ARG A 19 -23.44 5.48 5.01
N LEU A 20 -23.52 4.42 4.22
CA LEU A 20 -22.89 4.32 2.90
C LEU A 20 -23.77 4.80 1.74
N GLY A 21 -24.81 5.58 2.02
CA GLY A 21 -25.75 6.07 1.02
C GLY A 21 -26.80 5.04 0.64
N ALA A 22 -27.27 5.06 -0.60
CA ALA A 22 -28.27 4.14 -1.09
C ALA A 22 -27.66 2.75 -1.32
N SER A 23 -28.36 1.70 -0.85
CA SER A 23 -28.00 0.33 -1.23
C SER A 23 -28.33 0.09 -2.71
N ARG A 24 -27.37 -0.48 -3.45
CA ARG A 24 -27.49 -0.80 -4.86
C ARG A 24 -27.12 -2.27 -5.11
N GLU A 25 -27.84 -2.93 -5.99
CA GLU A 25 -27.61 -4.33 -6.33
C GLU A 25 -26.33 -4.54 -7.17
N ASP A 26 -25.86 -3.48 -7.83
CA ASP A 26 -24.64 -3.49 -8.64
C ASP A 26 -23.36 -3.26 -7.83
N VAL A 27 -23.43 -3.01 -6.52
CA VAL A 27 -22.27 -2.95 -5.63
C VAL A 27 -22.00 -4.34 -5.05
N ARG A 28 -21.01 -5.04 -5.59
CA ARG A 28 -20.61 -6.39 -5.14
C ARG A 28 -19.74 -6.36 -3.89
N LYS A 29 -18.82 -5.44 -3.83
CA LYS A 29 -17.96 -5.21 -2.68
C LYS A 29 -17.98 -3.73 -2.35
N GLY A 30 -18.44 -3.40 -1.16
CA GLY A 30 -18.45 -2.05 -0.63
C GLY A 30 -17.34 -1.86 0.40
N PRO A 31 -17.20 -0.62 0.95
CA PRO A 31 -16.17 -0.30 1.92
C PRO A 31 -16.27 -1.19 3.18
N ALA A 32 -15.15 -1.76 3.59
CA ALA A 32 -14.98 -2.48 4.83
C ALA A 32 -13.57 -2.23 5.37
N HIS A 33 -13.35 -2.47 6.65
CA HIS A 33 -12.02 -2.37 7.23
C HIS A 33 -11.11 -3.49 6.68
N GLY A 34 -9.91 -3.15 6.22
CA GLY A 34 -8.99 -4.11 5.59
C GLY A 34 -9.41 -4.52 4.17
N VAL A 35 -10.15 -3.66 3.47
CA VAL A 35 -10.55 -3.84 2.07
C VAL A 35 -10.11 -2.63 1.27
N ASP A 36 -9.18 -2.83 0.34
CA ASP A 36 -8.47 -1.75 -0.35
C ASP A 36 -9.31 -1.13 -1.48
N PHE A 37 -10.22 -1.91 -2.08
CA PHE A 37 -11.02 -1.46 -3.21
C PHE A 37 -12.48 -1.91 -3.13
N GLY A 38 -13.36 -1.15 -3.75
CA GLY A 38 -14.75 -1.53 -4.00
C GLY A 38 -14.93 -2.17 -5.37
N VAL A 39 -15.99 -2.96 -5.55
CA VAL A 39 -16.34 -3.58 -6.84
C VAL A 39 -17.77 -3.25 -7.22
N VAL A 40 -17.95 -2.74 -8.44
CA VAL A 40 -19.26 -2.39 -9.01
C VAL A 40 -19.46 -3.13 -10.33
N ASP A 41 -20.67 -3.69 -10.53
CA ASP A 41 -21.05 -4.30 -11.80
C ASP A 41 -21.37 -3.23 -12.85
N VAL A 42 -20.74 -3.34 -14.02
CA VAL A 42 -20.98 -2.47 -15.17
C VAL A 42 -21.32 -3.33 -16.38
N GLY A 43 -22.61 -3.65 -16.50
CA GLY A 43 -23.09 -4.62 -17.50
C GLY A 43 -22.61 -6.04 -17.18
N ASP A 44 -21.83 -6.63 -18.07
CA ASP A 44 -21.20 -7.96 -17.94
C ASP A 44 -19.74 -7.89 -17.40
N ARG A 45 -19.27 -6.69 -17.11
CA ARG A 45 -17.91 -6.45 -16.57
C ARG A 45 -17.96 -5.97 -15.13
N ALA A 46 -16.83 -6.09 -14.45
CA ALA A 46 -16.61 -5.51 -13.14
C ALA A 46 -15.71 -4.28 -13.21
N LEU A 47 -15.98 -3.32 -12.34
CA LEU A 47 -15.15 -2.14 -12.10
C LEU A 47 -14.64 -2.20 -10.67
N ALA A 48 -13.33 -2.41 -10.49
CA ALA A 48 -12.65 -2.19 -9.21
C ALA A 48 -12.31 -0.70 -9.06
N VAL A 49 -12.54 -0.15 -7.86
CA VAL A 49 -12.39 1.29 -7.57
C VAL A 49 -11.75 1.47 -6.20
N ALA A 50 -10.68 2.25 -6.14
CA ALA A 50 -10.02 2.67 -4.89
C ALA A 50 -9.82 4.18 -4.88
N THR A 51 -9.84 4.80 -3.70
CA THR A 51 -9.65 6.25 -3.56
C THR A 51 -8.75 6.56 -2.39
N ASP A 52 -7.65 7.26 -2.68
CA ASP A 52 -6.65 7.67 -1.71
C ASP A 52 -6.35 9.16 -1.73
N PRO A 53 -5.87 9.73 -0.62
CA PRO A 53 -5.31 11.06 -0.63
C PRO A 53 -4.05 11.14 -1.50
N VAL A 54 -3.83 12.30 -2.12
CA VAL A 54 -2.59 12.62 -2.82
C VAL A 54 -1.70 13.43 -1.90
N SER A 55 -0.59 12.84 -1.48
CA SER A 55 0.42 13.49 -0.65
C SER A 55 1.65 13.85 -1.46
N ILE A 56 2.02 15.14 -1.46
CA ILE A 56 3.25 15.62 -2.09
C ILE A 56 4.20 16.11 -0.99
N LEU A 57 5.37 15.52 -0.94
CA LEU A 57 6.43 15.80 0.01
C LEU A 57 7.55 16.60 -0.68
N PRO A 58 7.56 17.95 -0.60
CA PRO A 58 8.51 18.78 -1.36
C PRO A 58 9.98 18.47 -1.13
N ALA A 59 10.33 17.99 0.07
CA ALA A 59 11.70 17.62 0.41
C ALA A 59 12.24 16.42 -0.38
N LEU A 60 11.37 15.62 -1.03
CA LEU A 60 11.78 14.57 -1.96
C LEU A 60 12.16 15.11 -3.35
N GLY A 61 11.82 16.38 -3.64
CA GLY A 61 11.73 16.92 -5.00
C GLY A 61 10.40 16.58 -5.66
N PHE A 62 9.84 17.53 -6.41
CA PHE A 62 8.45 17.44 -6.90
C PHE A 62 8.21 16.29 -7.89
N GLU A 63 9.17 15.98 -8.76
CA GLU A 63 9.10 14.82 -9.66
C GLU A 63 9.00 13.50 -8.88
N ARG A 64 9.91 13.26 -7.95
CA ARG A 64 9.90 12.05 -7.12
C ARG A 64 8.67 11.97 -6.22
N ALA A 65 8.22 13.10 -5.68
CA ALA A 65 7.00 13.16 -4.88
C ALA A 65 5.74 12.83 -5.70
N GLY A 66 5.66 13.28 -6.95
CA GLY A 66 4.59 12.93 -7.88
C GLY A 66 4.55 11.44 -8.21
N LEU A 67 5.71 10.85 -8.52
CA LEU A 67 5.85 9.42 -8.75
C LEU A 67 5.46 8.58 -7.52
N PHE A 68 5.95 8.97 -6.34
CA PHE A 68 5.60 8.33 -5.08
C PHE A 68 4.09 8.34 -4.82
N ALA A 69 3.46 9.51 -4.98
CA ALA A 69 2.02 9.67 -4.75
C ALA A 69 1.16 8.79 -5.68
N VAL A 70 1.45 8.77 -6.99
CA VAL A 70 0.65 8.00 -7.95
C VAL A 70 0.82 6.49 -7.76
N ARG A 71 2.00 6.02 -7.35
CA ARG A 71 2.24 4.61 -7.04
C ARG A 71 1.41 4.11 -5.87
N ILE A 72 1.25 4.91 -4.82
CA ILE A 72 0.37 4.59 -3.68
C ILE A 72 -1.08 4.51 -4.17
N VAL A 73 -1.56 5.53 -4.85
CA VAL A 73 -2.96 5.58 -5.36
C VAL A 73 -3.31 4.39 -6.26
N LEU A 74 -2.36 3.89 -7.06
CA LEU A 74 -2.60 2.77 -7.97
C LEU A 74 -2.49 1.40 -7.27
N ALA A 75 -1.84 1.32 -6.11
CA ALA A 75 -1.61 0.07 -5.39
C ALA A 75 -2.92 -0.61 -4.99
N ASP A 76 -3.82 0.12 -4.34
CA ASP A 76 -5.09 -0.40 -3.83
C ASP A 76 -5.95 -1.07 -4.92
N VAL A 77 -6.01 -0.47 -6.11
CA VAL A 77 -6.79 -1.06 -7.19
C VAL A 77 -6.06 -2.23 -7.86
N ALA A 78 -4.72 -2.22 -7.85
CA ALA A 78 -3.90 -3.28 -8.44
C ALA A 78 -4.00 -4.60 -7.68
N VAL A 79 -4.20 -4.57 -6.35
CA VAL A 79 -4.40 -5.80 -5.56
C VAL A 79 -5.72 -6.51 -5.87
N SER A 80 -6.61 -5.89 -6.65
CA SER A 80 -7.75 -6.59 -7.25
C SER A 80 -7.38 -7.62 -8.32
N GLY A 81 -6.08 -7.72 -8.70
CA GLY A 81 -5.62 -8.55 -9.79
C GLY A 81 -5.87 -7.97 -11.18
N LEU A 82 -6.69 -6.93 -11.28
CA LEU A 82 -6.97 -6.25 -12.54
C LEU A 82 -5.95 -5.13 -12.81
N ALA A 83 -5.57 -4.96 -14.07
CA ALA A 83 -4.71 -3.86 -14.48
C ALA A 83 -5.39 -2.50 -14.23
N PRO A 84 -4.78 -1.57 -13.47
CA PRO A 84 -5.26 -0.19 -13.41
C PRO A 84 -5.42 0.38 -14.82
N SER A 85 -6.55 1.02 -15.09
CA SER A 85 -6.89 1.48 -16.44
C SER A 85 -7.27 2.95 -16.53
N HIS A 86 -7.84 3.48 -15.44
CA HIS A 86 -8.32 4.87 -15.42
C HIS A 86 -7.99 5.53 -14.07
N LEU A 87 -7.74 6.83 -14.13
CA LEU A 87 -7.47 7.67 -12.97
C LEU A 87 -8.35 8.93 -13.01
N SER A 88 -8.98 9.27 -11.90
CA SER A 88 -9.56 10.57 -11.63
C SER A 88 -8.76 11.23 -10.51
N ILE A 89 -8.30 12.49 -10.70
CA ILE A 89 -7.44 13.12 -9.72
C ILE A 89 -7.83 14.59 -9.49
N SER A 90 -7.90 14.98 -8.21
CA SER A 90 -8.21 16.35 -7.81
C SER A 90 -7.08 16.92 -6.98
N PHE A 91 -6.65 18.13 -7.33
CA PHE A 91 -5.63 18.89 -6.59
C PHE A 91 -6.20 20.15 -5.96
N SER A 92 -5.91 20.33 -4.68
CA SER A 92 -6.11 21.57 -3.92
C SER A 92 -4.73 22.11 -3.54
N LEU A 93 -4.13 22.84 -4.47
CA LEU A 93 -2.74 23.26 -4.38
C LEU A 93 -2.55 24.41 -3.36
N PRO A 94 -1.44 24.40 -2.60
CA PRO A 94 -1.03 25.57 -1.84
C PRO A 94 -0.76 26.75 -2.78
N PRO A 95 -1.14 28.00 -2.42
CA PRO A 95 -0.85 29.17 -3.25
C PRO A 95 0.64 29.39 -3.53
N ALA A 96 1.51 28.90 -2.65
CA ALA A 96 2.96 29.02 -2.78
C ALA A 96 3.58 28.05 -3.80
N MET A 97 2.86 27.00 -4.20
CA MET A 97 3.34 26.05 -5.23
C MET A 97 3.41 26.72 -6.59
N THR A 98 4.56 26.75 -7.22
CA THR A 98 4.75 27.34 -8.55
C THR A 98 4.18 26.45 -9.65
N ASP A 99 4.08 27.00 -10.87
CA ASP A 99 3.63 26.24 -12.06
C ASP A 99 4.65 25.16 -12.43
N GLU A 100 5.94 25.47 -12.33
CA GLU A 100 7.04 24.55 -12.62
C GLU A 100 7.09 23.38 -11.62
N GLU A 101 6.84 23.64 -10.35
CA GLU A 101 6.74 22.60 -9.33
C GLU A 101 5.55 21.65 -9.58
N PHE A 102 4.41 22.22 -9.97
CA PHE A 102 3.25 21.41 -10.35
C PHE A 102 3.50 20.64 -11.65
N GLU A 103 4.15 21.24 -12.64
CA GLU A 103 4.53 20.57 -13.89
C GLU A 103 5.44 19.36 -13.64
N ALA A 104 6.38 19.45 -12.69
CA ALA A 104 7.22 18.33 -12.30
C ALA A 104 6.42 17.18 -11.65
N VAL A 105 5.49 17.50 -10.73
CA VAL A 105 4.57 16.52 -10.14
C VAL A 105 3.71 15.85 -11.21
N TRP A 106 3.07 16.66 -12.05
CA TRP A 106 2.16 16.16 -13.08
C TRP A 106 2.87 15.35 -14.14
N GLY A 107 4.07 15.76 -14.53
CA GLY A 107 4.91 15.06 -15.50
C GLY A 107 5.25 13.63 -15.04
N ALA A 108 5.62 13.47 -13.77
CA ALA A 108 5.92 12.16 -13.19
C ALA A 108 4.66 11.27 -13.11
N ILE A 109 3.51 11.85 -12.76
CA ILE A 109 2.23 11.13 -12.75
C ILE A 109 1.84 10.69 -14.17
N ASP A 110 1.97 11.56 -15.16
CA ASP A 110 1.66 11.28 -16.57
C ASP A 110 2.58 10.17 -17.13
N GLU A 111 3.87 10.21 -16.83
CA GLU A 111 4.84 9.20 -17.27
C GLU A 111 4.50 7.81 -16.68
N GLU A 112 4.30 7.71 -15.37
CA GLU A 112 3.94 6.44 -14.71
C GLU A 112 2.59 5.91 -15.21
N CYS A 113 1.60 6.79 -15.41
CA CYS A 113 0.32 6.41 -15.99
C CYS A 113 0.46 5.88 -17.42
N ARG A 114 1.30 6.51 -18.25
CA ARG A 114 1.57 6.01 -19.62
C ARG A 114 2.24 4.65 -19.63
N ASP A 115 3.22 4.47 -18.76
CA ASP A 115 3.96 3.20 -18.66
C ASP A 115 3.07 2.04 -18.21
N LEU A 116 2.06 2.33 -17.40
CA LEU A 116 1.06 1.36 -16.93
C LEU A 116 -0.17 1.25 -17.83
N GLY A 117 -0.32 2.10 -18.83
CA GLY A 117 -1.51 2.12 -19.68
C GLY A 117 -2.75 2.75 -19.03
N VAL A 118 -2.55 3.56 -17.99
CA VAL A 118 -3.62 4.26 -17.26
C VAL A 118 -3.96 5.57 -17.93
N SER A 119 -5.26 5.83 -18.15
CA SER A 119 -5.75 7.09 -18.69
C SER A 119 -6.34 7.98 -17.61
N VAL A 120 -5.92 9.25 -17.54
CA VAL A 120 -6.59 10.24 -16.70
C VAL A 120 -7.88 10.68 -17.40
N VAL A 121 -9.02 10.38 -16.77
CA VAL A 121 -10.36 10.56 -17.39
C VAL A 121 -11.07 11.83 -16.94
N THR A 122 -10.75 12.33 -15.73
CA THR A 122 -11.32 13.57 -15.20
C THR A 122 -10.47 14.06 -14.03
N GLY A 123 -10.69 15.31 -13.64
CA GLY A 123 -10.03 15.88 -12.47
C GLY A 123 -10.44 17.31 -12.20
N HIS A 124 -9.85 17.88 -11.15
CA HIS A 124 -9.98 19.28 -10.79
C HIS A 124 -8.64 19.78 -10.24
N THR A 125 -8.20 20.95 -10.64
CA THR A 125 -6.97 21.56 -10.15
C THR A 125 -7.19 23.03 -9.86
N ALA A 126 -6.97 23.43 -8.62
CA ALA A 126 -7.08 24.83 -8.22
C ALA A 126 -6.14 25.14 -7.05
N ARG A 127 -5.78 26.42 -6.88
CA ARG A 127 -5.06 26.95 -5.73
C ARG A 127 -6.04 27.52 -4.72
N TYR A 128 -5.92 27.09 -3.47
CA TYR A 128 -6.80 27.57 -2.40
C TYR A 128 -5.98 28.03 -1.18
N GLU A 129 -6.35 29.17 -0.63
CA GLU A 129 -5.86 29.61 0.68
C GLU A 129 -6.21 28.56 1.74
N GLY A 130 -5.25 28.26 2.62
CA GLY A 130 -5.40 27.27 3.69
C GLY A 130 -5.04 25.84 3.29
N CYS A 131 -4.77 25.55 2.01
CA CYS A 131 -4.16 24.29 1.60
C CYS A 131 -2.65 24.31 1.86
N SER A 132 -2.11 23.17 2.29
CA SER A 132 -0.68 23.01 2.60
C SER A 132 -0.21 21.60 2.29
N PHE A 133 1.08 21.45 2.04
CA PHE A 133 1.73 20.15 1.98
C PHE A 133 1.65 19.41 3.33
N PRO A 134 1.66 18.06 3.33
CA PRO A 134 1.75 17.21 2.14
C PRO A 134 0.41 16.92 1.45
N TRP A 135 -0.73 17.10 2.10
CA TRP A 135 -2.05 16.65 1.65
C TRP A 135 -2.66 17.65 0.67
N VAL A 136 -2.43 17.44 -0.62
CA VAL A 136 -2.82 18.41 -1.66
C VAL A 136 -3.93 17.92 -2.59
N GLY A 137 -4.56 16.81 -2.28
CA GLY A 137 -5.65 16.31 -3.12
C GLY A 137 -6.09 14.90 -2.77
N ALA A 138 -6.84 14.32 -3.71
CA ALA A 138 -7.24 12.91 -3.69
C ALA A 138 -7.36 12.37 -5.12
N ALA A 139 -7.14 11.08 -5.29
CA ALA A 139 -7.31 10.42 -6.57
C ALA A 139 -8.11 9.13 -6.43
N THR A 140 -8.82 8.79 -7.49
CA THR A 140 -9.58 7.54 -7.61
C THR A 140 -8.99 6.76 -8.77
N ALA A 141 -8.40 5.62 -8.46
CA ALA A 141 -7.93 4.63 -9.42
C ALA A 141 -9.04 3.63 -9.75
N MET A 142 -9.08 3.17 -10.98
CA MET A 142 -10.09 2.24 -11.47
C MET A 142 -9.45 1.18 -12.37
N ALA A 143 -9.95 -0.05 -12.27
CA ALA A 143 -9.61 -1.15 -13.17
C ALA A 143 -10.89 -1.84 -13.66
N VAL A 144 -10.90 -2.23 -14.92
CA VAL A 144 -12.06 -2.88 -15.57
C VAL A 144 -11.64 -4.25 -16.06
N GLY A 145 -12.31 -5.30 -15.59
CA GLY A 145 -12.04 -6.68 -15.96
C GLY A 145 -13.26 -7.57 -15.93
N ASP A 146 -13.05 -8.85 -16.14
CA ASP A 146 -14.11 -9.85 -15.98
C ASP A 146 -14.26 -10.22 -14.50
N HIS A 147 -15.45 -10.69 -14.10
CA HIS A 147 -15.74 -10.98 -12.69
C HIS A 147 -14.87 -12.11 -12.11
N ASP A 148 -14.44 -13.03 -12.93
CA ASP A 148 -13.61 -14.18 -12.57
C ASP A 148 -12.11 -13.85 -12.53
N GLU A 149 -11.73 -12.66 -12.99
CA GLU A 149 -10.35 -12.15 -12.88
C GLU A 149 -10.08 -11.43 -11.55
N ILE A 150 -11.14 -11.12 -10.77
CA ILE A 150 -10.98 -10.33 -9.54
C ILE A 150 -10.42 -11.19 -8.41
N VAL A 151 -9.30 -10.75 -7.85
CA VAL A 151 -8.75 -11.25 -6.60
C VAL A 151 -9.36 -10.47 -5.44
N TYR A 152 -10.26 -11.09 -4.70
CA TYR A 152 -10.92 -10.43 -3.57
C TYR A 152 -10.05 -10.46 -2.30
N PRO A 153 -10.04 -9.39 -1.49
CA PRO A 153 -9.21 -9.34 -0.27
C PRO A 153 -9.64 -10.35 0.81
N ASP A 154 -10.88 -10.85 0.73
CA ASP A 154 -11.44 -11.90 1.61
C ASP A 154 -11.40 -13.30 0.98
N GLY A 155 -10.65 -13.48 -0.10
CA GLY A 155 -10.56 -14.75 -0.83
C GLY A 155 -9.59 -15.77 -0.25
N ALA A 156 -8.76 -15.41 0.73
CA ALA A 156 -7.78 -16.32 1.33
C ALA A 156 -8.44 -17.53 2.00
N GLN A 157 -7.91 -18.74 1.78
CA GLN A 157 -8.51 -19.98 2.25
C GLN A 157 -7.54 -20.84 3.05
N PRO A 158 -8.02 -21.64 4.02
CA PRO A 158 -7.19 -22.63 4.68
C PRO A 158 -6.56 -23.58 3.69
N GLY A 159 -5.24 -23.72 3.76
CA GLY A 159 -4.41 -24.49 2.84
C GLY A 159 -3.56 -23.65 1.90
N ASP A 160 -3.89 -22.37 1.73
CA ASP A 160 -3.06 -21.44 0.95
C ASP A 160 -1.72 -21.17 1.64
N HIS A 161 -0.71 -20.89 0.84
CA HIS A 161 0.54 -20.31 1.29
C HIS A 161 0.46 -18.79 1.30
N LEU A 162 1.13 -18.17 2.26
CA LEU A 162 1.30 -16.73 2.30
C LEU A 162 2.67 -16.36 1.71
N LEU A 163 2.67 -15.55 0.68
CA LEU A 163 3.86 -14.91 0.12
C LEU A 163 3.91 -13.45 0.59
N ILE A 164 5.12 -12.96 0.90
CA ILE A 164 5.35 -11.55 1.24
C ILE A 164 6.48 -11.02 0.36
N THR A 165 6.22 -9.94 -0.38
CA THR A 165 7.24 -9.29 -1.22
C THR A 165 8.01 -8.24 -0.42
N LYS A 166 9.26 -7.98 -0.78
CA LYS A 166 10.13 -6.89 -0.28
C LYS A 166 10.31 -6.83 1.25
N GLY A 167 9.25 -7.13 2.01
CA GLY A 167 9.27 -7.17 3.47
C GLY A 167 8.92 -5.84 4.15
N PRO A 168 9.10 -5.75 5.47
CA PRO A 168 8.57 -4.65 6.27
C PRO A 168 9.37 -3.34 6.11
N ALA A 169 8.71 -2.21 6.38
CA ALA A 169 9.28 -0.88 6.57
C ALA A 169 10.07 -0.30 5.37
N VAL A 170 9.83 -0.76 4.14
CA VAL A 170 10.56 -0.24 2.96
C VAL A 170 10.24 1.23 2.72
N GLU A 171 8.96 1.62 2.75
CA GLU A 171 8.55 3.01 2.60
C GLU A 171 9.12 3.91 3.68
N SER A 172 8.86 3.60 4.95
CA SER A 172 9.31 4.42 6.07
C SER A 172 10.83 4.55 6.13
N THR A 173 11.57 3.50 5.76
CA THR A 173 13.02 3.54 5.62
C THR A 173 13.45 4.54 4.54
N GLY A 174 12.90 4.41 3.34
CA GLY A 174 13.22 5.30 2.21
C GLY A 174 12.82 6.74 2.46
N LEU A 175 11.63 6.96 3.02
CA LEU A 175 11.12 8.28 3.35
C LEU A 175 11.98 8.98 4.40
N PHE A 176 12.20 8.37 5.56
CA PHE A 176 12.92 9.03 6.65
C PHE A 176 14.37 9.30 6.29
N ALA A 177 15.04 8.34 5.63
CA ALA A 177 16.39 8.54 5.14
C ALA A 177 16.50 9.67 4.09
N SER A 178 15.43 9.90 3.30
CA SER A 178 15.40 10.96 2.30
C SER A 178 15.01 12.33 2.88
N LEU A 179 14.06 12.35 3.82
CA LEU A 179 13.52 13.59 4.39
C LEU A 179 14.41 14.16 5.52
N PHE A 180 15.06 13.28 6.30
CA PHE A 180 15.78 13.65 7.52
C PHE A 180 17.19 13.05 7.59
N PRO A 181 18.00 13.12 6.52
CA PRO A 181 19.31 12.45 6.46
C PRO A 181 20.27 12.88 7.56
N GLU A 182 20.19 14.15 8.01
CA GLU A 182 21.07 14.70 9.04
C GLU A 182 20.67 14.30 10.47
N GLN A 183 19.50 13.72 10.66
CA GLN A 183 18.96 13.36 11.96
C GLN A 183 19.04 11.85 12.25
N ILE A 184 19.45 11.05 11.28
CA ILE A 184 19.59 9.60 11.42
C ILE A 184 21.06 9.26 11.57
N ASP A 185 21.43 8.74 12.73
CA ASP A 185 22.83 8.36 13.05
C ASP A 185 23.20 7.03 12.39
N LEU A 186 23.47 7.10 11.08
CA LEU A 186 23.89 5.96 10.25
C LEU A 186 25.13 6.32 9.43
N PRO A 187 26.02 5.33 9.13
CA PRO A 187 27.06 5.52 8.14
C PRO A 187 26.52 5.98 6.80
N ALA A 188 27.23 6.87 6.10
CA ALA A 188 26.77 7.46 4.84
C ALA A 188 26.38 6.40 3.77
N GLU A 189 27.09 5.26 3.73
CA GLU A 189 26.79 4.17 2.80
C GLU A 189 25.45 3.49 3.14
N ILE A 190 25.17 3.27 4.44
CA ILE A 190 23.89 2.69 4.89
C ILE A 190 22.75 3.68 4.63
N LEU A 191 22.98 4.97 4.92
CA LEU A 191 21.99 6.02 4.66
C LEU A 191 21.64 6.12 3.17
N ALA A 192 22.63 6.07 2.28
CA ALA A 192 22.40 6.06 0.83
C ALA A 192 21.60 4.81 0.40
N THR A 193 21.93 3.64 0.93
CA THR A 193 21.16 2.41 0.68
C THR A 193 19.72 2.50 1.21
N ALA A 194 19.52 3.12 2.39
CA ALA A 194 18.19 3.36 2.93
C ALA A 194 17.35 4.27 2.04
N GLN A 195 17.94 5.32 1.46
CA GLN A 195 17.26 6.24 0.53
C GLN A 195 16.80 5.53 -0.76
N GLU A 196 17.52 4.49 -1.22
CA GLU A 196 17.12 3.69 -2.38
C GLU A 196 15.81 2.94 -2.15
N ARG A 197 15.44 2.66 -0.89
CA ARG A 197 14.18 1.96 -0.55
C ARG A 197 12.93 2.70 -1.02
N LEU A 198 13.02 4.02 -1.24
CA LEU A 198 11.91 4.78 -1.82
C LEU A 198 11.54 4.29 -3.24
N GLY A 199 12.49 3.73 -3.97
CA GLY A 199 12.26 3.08 -5.27
C GLY A 199 11.46 1.79 -5.18
N ASP A 200 11.49 1.11 -4.02
CA ASP A 200 10.75 -0.14 -3.79
C ASP A 200 9.25 0.09 -3.54
N VAL A 201 8.81 1.36 -3.38
CA VAL A 201 7.40 1.73 -3.31
C VAL A 201 6.79 1.64 -4.71
N GLU A 202 6.61 0.41 -5.16
CA GLU A 202 5.99 0.03 -6.42
C GLU A 202 5.28 -1.31 -6.22
N THR A 203 3.96 -1.29 -6.16
CA THR A 203 3.12 -2.45 -5.87
C THR A 203 2.42 -2.94 -7.13
N THR A 204 2.03 -2.02 -8.01
CA THR A 204 1.15 -2.28 -9.15
C THR A 204 1.69 -3.38 -10.07
N ARG A 205 2.95 -3.27 -10.51
CA ARG A 205 3.53 -4.25 -11.45
C ARG A 205 3.78 -5.61 -10.79
N ASP A 206 4.02 -5.63 -9.48
CA ASP A 206 4.19 -6.88 -8.72
C ASP A 206 2.84 -7.59 -8.54
N ALA A 207 1.78 -6.86 -8.18
CA ALA A 207 0.42 -7.40 -8.09
C ALA A 207 -0.05 -7.98 -9.44
N MET A 208 0.20 -7.25 -10.52
CA MET A 208 -0.10 -7.70 -11.88
C MET A 208 0.66 -8.96 -12.28
N ALA A 209 1.96 -9.04 -11.93
CA ALA A 209 2.78 -10.21 -12.22
C ALA A 209 2.27 -11.44 -11.45
N ALA A 210 1.97 -11.28 -10.17
CA ALA A 210 1.43 -12.35 -9.34
C ALA A 210 0.08 -12.86 -9.89
N ALA A 211 -0.87 -11.97 -10.16
CA ALA A 211 -2.20 -12.33 -10.66
C ALA A 211 -2.16 -13.00 -12.05
N SER A 212 -1.16 -12.66 -12.88
CA SER A 212 -1.01 -13.25 -14.22
C SER A 212 -0.30 -14.59 -14.23
N ALA A 213 0.42 -14.95 -13.14
CA ALA A 213 1.28 -16.14 -13.11
C ALA A 213 0.55 -17.40 -12.66
N GLY A 214 -0.48 -17.29 -11.84
CA GLY A 214 -1.21 -18.43 -11.30
C GLY A 214 -2.48 -18.00 -10.60
N ASN A 215 -3.16 -18.94 -9.95
CA ASN A 215 -4.29 -18.62 -9.12
C ASN A 215 -3.81 -17.92 -7.85
N VAL A 216 -4.34 -16.74 -7.60
CA VAL A 216 -4.14 -15.97 -6.38
C VAL A 216 -5.48 -15.90 -5.66
N SER A 217 -5.54 -16.40 -4.43
CA SER A 217 -6.78 -16.43 -3.64
C SER A 217 -7.11 -15.05 -3.08
N ALA A 218 -6.11 -14.33 -2.57
CA ALA A 218 -6.24 -12.96 -2.07
C ALA A 218 -4.94 -12.19 -2.22
N MET A 219 -5.04 -10.88 -2.39
CA MET A 219 -3.93 -9.92 -2.27
C MET A 219 -4.31 -8.77 -1.37
N HIS A 220 -3.29 -8.20 -0.71
CA HIS A 220 -3.41 -7.01 0.11
C HIS A 220 -2.08 -6.27 0.10
N ASP A 221 -2.09 -4.96 -0.09
CA ASP A 221 -0.89 -4.17 0.06
C ASP A 221 -0.71 -3.73 1.52
N ALA A 222 0.51 -3.79 2.00
CA ALA A 222 0.81 -3.36 3.35
C ALA A 222 1.08 -1.85 3.36
N THR A 223 0.32 -1.12 4.16
CA THR A 223 0.42 0.34 4.33
C THR A 223 0.59 0.71 5.80
N GLU A 224 -0.24 1.59 6.35
CA GLU A 224 -0.21 1.97 7.77
C GLU A 224 -0.47 0.76 8.68
N GLY A 225 0.29 0.66 9.76
CA GLY A 225 0.32 -0.50 10.64
C GLY A 225 1.31 -1.58 10.19
N GLY A 226 1.93 -1.37 9.02
CA GLY A 226 2.96 -2.22 8.44
C GLY A 226 2.49 -3.61 8.07
N VAL A 227 3.43 -4.52 7.85
CA VAL A 227 3.13 -5.91 7.50
C VAL A 227 2.24 -6.58 8.57
N LEU A 228 2.44 -6.26 9.84
CA LEU A 228 1.62 -6.84 10.91
C LEU A 228 0.16 -6.37 10.83
N GLY A 229 -0.07 -5.09 10.50
CA GLY A 229 -1.40 -4.55 10.25
C GLY A 229 -2.09 -5.26 9.10
N ALA A 230 -1.43 -5.34 7.96
CA ALA A 230 -1.94 -6.01 6.75
C ALA A 230 -2.25 -7.50 6.97
N LEU A 231 -1.41 -8.21 7.74
CA LEU A 231 -1.69 -9.61 8.13
C LEU A 231 -3.00 -9.73 8.92
N HIS A 232 -3.23 -8.85 9.88
CA HIS A 232 -4.46 -8.84 10.66
C HIS A 232 -5.67 -8.42 9.82
N GLU A 233 -5.51 -7.49 8.89
CA GLU A 233 -6.58 -7.06 7.97
C GLU A 233 -6.98 -8.20 7.03
N MET A 234 -6.02 -8.90 6.42
CA MET A 234 -6.29 -10.08 5.58
C MET A 234 -6.93 -11.22 6.39
N ALA A 235 -6.39 -11.55 7.57
CA ALA A 235 -6.94 -12.61 8.43
C ALA A 235 -8.38 -12.32 8.83
N ALA A 236 -8.68 -11.07 9.22
CA ALA A 236 -10.02 -10.66 9.64
C ALA A 236 -11.01 -10.58 8.47
N SER A 237 -10.56 -10.13 7.28
CA SER A 237 -11.39 -10.05 6.08
C SER A 237 -11.83 -11.43 5.61
N ALA A 238 -10.91 -12.39 5.57
CA ALA A 238 -11.16 -13.76 5.10
C ALA A 238 -11.69 -14.70 6.20
N GLY A 239 -11.63 -14.31 7.49
CA GLY A 239 -12.04 -15.17 8.61
C GLY A 239 -11.13 -16.39 8.78
N VAL A 240 -9.83 -16.18 8.65
CA VAL A 240 -8.79 -17.22 8.71
C VAL A 240 -7.74 -16.93 9.78
N ARG A 241 -6.93 -17.93 10.09
CA ARG A 241 -5.69 -17.76 10.84
C ARG A 241 -4.51 -17.74 9.90
N ILE A 242 -3.60 -16.78 10.08
CA ILE A 242 -2.36 -16.68 9.32
C ILE A 242 -1.17 -17.01 10.23
N GLU A 243 -0.37 -18.01 9.86
CA GLU A 243 0.87 -18.36 10.55
C GLU A 243 2.07 -17.91 9.72
N VAL A 244 2.97 -17.12 10.33
CA VAL A 244 4.12 -16.49 9.66
C VAL A 244 5.41 -16.90 10.33
N ASP A 245 6.40 -17.29 9.51
CA ASP A 245 7.80 -17.43 9.88
C ASP A 245 8.55 -16.15 9.47
N SER A 246 8.96 -15.34 10.44
CA SER A 246 9.66 -14.08 10.19
C SER A 246 11.00 -14.26 9.48
N GLN A 247 11.61 -15.44 9.56
CA GLN A 247 12.90 -15.71 8.90
C GLN A 247 12.73 -15.93 7.38
N ALA A 248 11.54 -16.33 6.95
CA ALA A 248 11.21 -16.48 5.54
C ALA A 248 10.77 -15.16 4.87
N VAL A 249 10.53 -14.10 5.65
CA VAL A 249 10.18 -12.78 5.12
C VAL A 249 11.44 -12.07 4.65
N PRO A 250 11.50 -11.57 3.40
CA PRO A 250 12.64 -10.79 2.93
C PRO A 250 12.77 -9.48 3.74
N PHE A 251 14.00 -9.07 3.99
CA PHE A 251 14.33 -7.77 4.55
C PHE A 251 15.25 -7.03 3.59
N GLN A 252 14.81 -5.88 3.12
CA GLN A 252 15.64 -5.09 2.21
C GLN A 252 16.86 -4.51 2.93
N PRO A 253 17.98 -4.29 2.20
CA PRO A 253 19.19 -3.67 2.76
C PRO A 253 18.87 -2.33 3.43
N ALA A 254 19.54 -2.06 4.55
CA ALA A 254 19.44 -0.88 5.40
C ALA A 254 18.12 -0.71 6.18
N VAL A 255 17.11 -1.57 5.99
CA VAL A 255 15.84 -1.47 6.74
C VAL A 255 16.06 -1.73 8.23
N ARG A 256 16.78 -2.79 8.59
CA ARG A 256 17.01 -3.13 10.01
C ARG A 256 17.81 -2.04 10.73
N GLU A 257 18.88 -1.58 10.10
CA GLU A 257 19.75 -0.53 10.62
C GLU A 257 19.01 0.79 10.82
N THR A 258 18.19 1.17 9.85
CA THR A 258 17.38 2.40 9.94
C THR A 258 16.32 2.29 11.03
N CYS A 259 15.61 1.17 11.11
CA CYS A 259 14.61 0.94 12.15
C CYS A 259 15.24 0.92 13.56
N GLU A 260 16.43 0.33 13.70
CA GLU A 260 17.18 0.32 14.96
C GLU A 260 17.61 1.74 15.36
N ALA A 261 18.22 2.50 14.45
CA ALA A 261 18.66 3.88 14.68
C ALA A 261 17.47 4.78 15.09
N LEU A 262 16.30 4.56 14.51
CA LEU A 262 15.09 5.31 14.81
C LEU A 262 14.28 4.76 15.99
N SER A 263 14.67 3.61 16.57
CA SER A 263 13.89 2.88 17.57
C SER A 263 12.46 2.58 17.11
N MET A 264 12.32 2.19 15.84
CA MET A 264 11.06 1.91 15.15
C MET A 264 10.90 0.40 14.94
N ASN A 265 9.70 -0.13 15.25
CA ASN A 265 9.42 -1.54 14.97
C ASN A 265 9.10 -1.71 13.48
N PRO A 266 9.93 -2.44 12.70
CA PRO A 266 9.72 -2.57 11.26
C PRO A 266 8.41 -3.25 10.90
N TRP A 267 7.93 -4.20 11.69
CA TRP A 267 6.69 -4.93 11.41
C TRP A 267 5.43 -4.07 11.51
N ARG A 268 5.52 -2.93 12.21
CA ARG A 268 4.41 -2.01 12.48
C ARG A 268 4.58 -0.64 11.82
N ALA A 269 5.64 -0.46 11.05
CA ALA A 269 5.94 0.79 10.36
C ALA A 269 5.39 0.73 8.93
N THR A 270 4.78 1.82 8.47
CA THR A 270 4.28 2.00 7.10
C THR A 270 5.24 1.45 6.05
N THR A 271 4.71 0.66 5.11
CA THR A 271 5.54 -0.10 4.16
C THR A 271 4.91 -0.25 2.77
N SER A 272 4.31 0.80 2.21
CA SER A 272 3.84 0.76 0.81
C SER A 272 4.91 0.19 -0.12
N GLY A 273 4.49 -0.63 -1.07
CA GLY A 273 5.38 -1.42 -1.94
C GLY A 273 5.42 -2.91 -1.58
N THR A 274 4.99 -3.28 -0.38
CA THR A 274 4.96 -4.65 0.10
C THR A 274 3.59 -5.28 -0.15
N LEU A 275 3.57 -6.47 -0.75
CA LEU A 275 2.36 -7.28 -0.97
C LEU A 275 2.33 -8.50 -0.05
N LEU A 276 1.13 -8.80 0.44
CA LEU A 276 0.73 -10.06 1.00
C LEU A 276 -0.12 -10.78 -0.04
N ILE A 277 0.27 -12.01 -0.38
CA ILE A 277 -0.36 -12.78 -1.45
C ILE A 277 -0.71 -14.17 -0.92
N ALA A 278 -1.99 -14.51 -0.90
CA ALA A 278 -2.46 -15.86 -0.58
C ALA A 278 -2.55 -16.69 -1.87
N VAL A 279 -1.85 -17.83 -1.92
CA VAL A 279 -1.69 -18.63 -3.14
C VAL A 279 -1.94 -20.10 -2.84
N PRO A 280 -2.78 -20.80 -3.62
CA PRO A 280 -2.91 -22.26 -3.53
C PRO A 280 -1.57 -22.95 -3.71
N PRO A 281 -1.33 -24.11 -3.04
CA PRO A 281 -0.03 -24.79 -3.07
C PRO A 281 0.52 -25.08 -4.46
N ASP A 282 -0.35 -25.38 -5.42
CA ASP A 282 0.05 -25.77 -6.79
C ASP A 282 0.52 -24.57 -7.63
N ASP A 283 0.21 -23.34 -7.24
CA ASP A 283 0.54 -22.11 -7.97
C ASP A 283 1.71 -21.32 -7.35
N VAL A 284 2.20 -21.71 -6.18
CA VAL A 284 3.24 -21.00 -5.42
C VAL A 284 4.50 -20.77 -6.25
N ASP A 285 5.04 -21.82 -6.86
CA ASP A 285 6.29 -21.73 -7.61
C ASP A 285 6.15 -20.77 -8.81
N ALA A 286 5.00 -20.80 -9.50
CA ALA A 286 4.75 -19.94 -10.66
C ALA A 286 4.67 -18.45 -10.25
N VAL A 287 4.01 -18.14 -9.12
CA VAL A 287 3.92 -16.77 -8.62
C VAL A 287 5.28 -16.28 -8.11
N VAL A 288 6.04 -17.12 -7.39
CA VAL A 288 7.40 -16.77 -6.94
C VAL A 288 8.30 -16.49 -8.14
N ASP A 289 8.34 -17.40 -9.14
CA ASP A 289 9.16 -17.24 -10.35
C ASP A 289 8.83 -15.95 -11.11
N ALA A 290 7.54 -15.57 -11.18
CA ALA A 290 7.12 -14.35 -11.85
C ALA A 290 7.63 -13.10 -11.13
N LEU A 291 7.54 -13.06 -9.80
CA LEU A 291 8.04 -11.96 -8.98
C LEU A 291 9.57 -11.85 -9.02
N GLU A 292 10.28 -12.99 -8.86
CA GLU A 292 11.74 -13.04 -8.93
C GLU A 292 12.28 -12.65 -10.31
N SER A 293 11.59 -13.03 -11.39
CA SER A 293 11.95 -12.64 -12.78
C SER A 293 11.88 -11.11 -12.99
N ARG A 294 11.10 -10.41 -12.19
CA ARG A 294 11.06 -8.95 -12.15
C ARG A 294 12.14 -8.34 -11.26
N GLY A 295 12.85 -9.16 -10.50
CA GLY A 295 13.79 -8.72 -9.47
C GLY A 295 13.11 -8.32 -8.17
N THR A 296 11.84 -8.70 -7.94
CA THR A 296 11.11 -8.43 -6.71
C THR A 296 11.43 -9.51 -5.68
N PRO A 297 12.07 -9.19 -4.56
CA PRO A 297 12.30 -10.14 -3.50
C PRO A 297 10.98 -10.65 -2.92
N VAL A 298 10.83 -11.96 -2.82
CA VAL A 298 9.62 -12.59 -2.30
C VAL A 298 9.99 -13.78 -1.41
N GLY A 299 9.24 -13.99 -0.34
CA GLY A 299 9.38 -15.15 0.52
C GLY A 299 8.05 -15.88 0.68
N VAL A 300 8.11 -17.22 0.66
CA VAL A 300 6.99 -18.07 1.09
C VAL A 300 6.99 -18.04 2.63
N ALA A 301 6.35 -17.01 3.17
CA ALA A 301 6.54 -16.58 4.55
C ALA A 301 5.59 -17.24 5.55
N GLY A 302 4.59 -17.98 5.07
CA GLY A 302 3.63 -18.56 5.99
C GLY A 302 2.57 -19.43 5.34
N ARG A 303 1.56 -19.74 6.14
CA ARG A 303 0.41 -20.55 5.73
C ARG A 303 -0.89 -19.96 6.28
N ILE A 304 -1.95 -20.20 5.54
CA ILE A 304 -3.30 -19.85 5.94
C ILE A 304 -4.01 -21.10 6.44
N GLU A 305 -4.58 -20.98 7.61
CA GLU A 305 -5.22 -22.09 8.31
C GLU A 305 -6.64 -21.75 8.76
N ALA A 306 -7.41 -22.77 9.09
CA ALA A 306 -8.71 -22.58 9.73
C ALA A 306 -8.54 -21.99 11.14
N GLY A 307 -9.31 -20.95 11.45
CA GLY A 307 -9.24 -20.23 12.72
C GLY A 307 -9.29 -18.73 12.52
N GLU A 308 -8.80 -17.97 13.47
CA GLU A 308 -8.80 -16.49 13.43
C GLU A 308 -7.46 -15.95 13.93
N GLY A 309 -7.08 -14.76 13.44
CA GLY A 309 -5.95 -13.98 13.93
C GLY A 309 -4.61 -14.32 13.26
N VAL A 310 -3.54 -13.81 13.84
CA VAL A 310 -2.18 -13.90 13.31
C VAL A 310 -1.25 -14.50 14.36
N VAL A 311 -0.44 -15.46 13.92
CA VAL A 311 0.62 -16.09 14.71
C VAL A 311 1.95 -15.80 14.01
N LEU A 312 2.86 -15.09 14.70
CA LEU A 312 4.20 -14.78 14.21
C LEU A 312 5.23 -15.55 15.05
N ASP A 313 6.03 -16.39 14.40
CA ASP A 313 7.04 -17.24 15.06
C ASP A 313 6.49 -18.12 16.20
N GLY A 314 5.25 -18.59 16.06
CA GLY A 314 4.56 -19.42 17.05
C GLY A 314 3.88 -18.66 18.18
N GLU A 315 3.95 -17.32 18.19
CA GLU A 315 3.29 -16.46 19.17
C GLU A 315 2.09 -15.73 18.54
N ALA A 316 0.93 -15.79 19.20
CA ALA A 316 -0.24 -15.01 18.76
C ALA A 316 0.03 -13.51 18.95
N THR A 317 -0.36 -12.73 17.95
CA THR A 317 -0.18 -11.28 17.96
C THR A 317 -1.55 -10.56 17.98
N ASP A 318 -1.56 -9.34 18.52
CA ASP A 318 -2.70 -8.44 18.43
C ASP A 318 -2.55 -7.46 17.26
N PRO A 319 -3.64 -6.97 16.66
CA PRO A 319 -3.58 -5.88 15.69
C PRO A 319 -2.80 -4.70 16.26
N PRO A 320 -1.98 -4.02 15.44
CA PRO A 320 -1.27 -2.82 15.89
C PRO A 320 -2.25 -1.76 16.43
N ALA A 321 -1.96 -1.22 17.61
CA ALA A 321 -2.73 -0.11 18.17
C ALA A 321 -2.49 1.22 17.44
N GLY A 322 -1.50 1.26 16.54
CA GLY A 322 -1.11 2.41 15.72
C GLY A 322 0.14 2.09 14.92
N ASP A 323 0.44 2.94 13.97
CA ASP A 323 1.63 2.82 13.12
C ASP A 323 2.88 3.30 13.85
N ALA A 324 3.99 2.54 13.73
CA ALA A 324 5.24 2.85 14.40
C ALA A 324 6.02 4.03 13.74
N SER A 325 5.67 4.40 12.51
CA SER A 325 6.34 5.49 11.80
C SER A 325 5.84 6.88 12.23
N TRP A 326 4.58 7.04 12.61
CA TRP A 326 4.02 8.35 12.98
C TRP A 326 4.73 9.02 14.15
N PRO A 327 4.95 8.35 15.31
CA PRO A 327 5.70 8.97 16.40
C PRO A 327 7.14 9.30 16.05
N VAL A 328 7.74 8.54 15.12
CA VAL A 328 9.09 8.81 14.61
C VAL A 328 9.07 10.05 13.73
N TYR A 329 8.11 10.15 12.82
CA TYR A 329 7.95 11.29 11.92
C TYR A 329 7.74 12.59 12.70
N GLU A 330 6.85 12.60 13.68
CA GLU A 330 6.60 13.76 14.55
C GLU A 330 7.89 14.19 15.29
N ARG A 331 8.61 13.23 15.86
CA ARG A 331 9.89 13.52 16.54
C ARG A 331 10.95 14.10 15.60
N LEU A 332 11.02 13.62 14.36
CA LEU A 332 11.96 14.12 13.35
C LEU A 332 11.58 15.52 12.86
N LEU A 333 10.27 15.82 12.74
CA LEU A 333 9.79 17.17 12.42
C LEU A 333 10.10 18.19 13.53
N ASP A 334 9.97 17.81 14.81
CA ASP A 334 10.27 18.68 15.95
C ASP A 334 11.77 18.97 16.10
N GLY A 335 12.63 18.11 15.55
CA GLY A 335 14.10 18.26 15.56
C GLY A 335 14.67 18.96 14.32
N ALA A 336 13.84 19.32 13.35
CA ALA A 336 14.24 19.89 12.05
C ALA A 336 14.36 21.43 12.06
#